data_1c0b5b944ed9f0f7efa2af52ce3995c4
#
_entry.id   1c0b5b944ed9f0f7efa2af52ce3995c4
#
_cell.length_a   1.000
_cell.length_b   1.000
_cell.length_c   1.000
_cell.angle_alpha   90.00
_cell.angle_beta   90.00
_cell.angle_gamma   90.00
#
_symmetry.space_group_name_H-M   'P 1'
#
loop_
_entity.id
_entity.type
_entity.pdbx_description
1 polymer ?
#
loop_
_entity_poly.entity_id
_entity_poly.type
_entity_poly.pdbx_seq_one_letter_code
_entity_poly.pdbx_strand_id
1 'polypeptide(L)'
;MAETVAFFRPDDERADEAAAILQDLGVEPLSDPMLAVDPTGDAPRTDADVTVLTSRTGVELAGGAGWTPDGAVVAIGSATAAALESHGYSVDRVPEDYSSAGLVEALGEDVEGRSVEVARSDHGSAVLTDGLDAAGAYVHETVLYRLVRPESAGNSAVVAAAGRLDAACFTSSLTVEHFFEAAADCGVREAAVAGLAEAVVGAIGEPTRETASARGIPVDVVPATATFESLATAVVERL
;
A
#
# COMPACT_ATOMS: atom_id res chain seq x y z
N MET A 1 -7.44 -29.09 -13.31
CA MET A 1 -7.52 -28.57 -11.93
C MET A 1 -7.70 -27.07 -12.10
N ALA A 2 -8.34 -26.36 -11.20
CA ALA A 2 -8.38 -24.91 -11.29
C ALA A 2 -6.96 -24.37 -11.10
N GLU A 3 -6.62 -23.32 -11.83
CA GLU A 3 -5.32 -22.66 -11.78
C GLU A 3 -5.21 -21.86 -10.47
N THR A 4 -4.08 -21.96 -9.78
CA THR A 4 -3.86 -21.36 -8.48
C THR A 4 -3.18 -20.00 -8.64
N VAL A 5 -3.87 -18.93 -8.20
CA VAL A 5 -3.39 -17.54 -8.30
C VAL A 5 -3.13 -16.96 -6.92
N ALA A 6 -1.86 -16.64 -6.62
CA ALA A 6 -1.50 -15.98 -5.36
C ALA A 6 -1.75 -14.48 -5.42
N PHE A 7 -2.19 -13.92 -4.30
CA PHE A 7 -2.32 -12.48 -4.09
C PHE A 7 -1.94 -12.10 -2.66
N PHE A 8 -1.49 -10.84 -2.46
CA PHE A 8 -0.70 -10.43 -1.31
C PHE A 8 -1.30 -9.24 -0.54
N ARG A 9 -2.63 -9.15 -0.52
CA ARG A 9 -3.31 -8.08 0.23
C ARG A 9 -3.27 -8.34 1.74
N PRO A 10 -3.32 -7.27 2.57
CA PRO A 10 -3.55 -7.42 4.00
C PRO A 10 -4.80 -8.27 4.28
N ASP A 11 -4.79 -8.98 5.41
CA ASP A 11 -5.91 -9.83 5.85
C ASP A 11 -7.06 -8.96 6.39
N ASP A 12 -7.81 -8.38 5.47
CA ASP A 12 -8.95 -7.49 5.70
C ASP A 12 -10.00 -7.68 4.59
N GLU A 13 -11.09 -6.90 4.62
CA GLU A 13 -12.18 -6.94 3.62
C GLU A 13 -11.67 -6.89 2.16
N ARG A 14 -10.55 -6.22 1.91
CA ARG A 14 -9.95 -6.14 0.57
C ARG A 14 -9.35 -7.46 0.11
N ALA A 15 -8.94 -8.34 1.05
CA ALA A 15 -8.51 -9.70 0.72
C ALA A 15 -9.71 -10.55 0.32
N ASP A 16 -10.83 -10.43 1.03
CA ASP A 16 -12.07 -11.15 0.69
C ASP A 16 -12.60 -10.72 -0.68
N GLU A 17 -12.61 -9.41 -0.97
CA GLU A 17 -12.98 -8.87 -2.28
C GLU A 17 -12.04 -9.41 -3.40
N ALA A 18 -10.74 -9.44 -3.15
CA ALA A 18 -9.75 -9.94 -4.12
C ALA A 18 -9.94 -11.44 -4.38
N ALA A 19 -10.22 -12.23 -3.34
CA ALA A 19 -10.51 -13.64 -3.48
C ALA A 19 -11.79 -13.86 -4.29
N ALA A 20 -12.85 -13.09 -4.04
CA ALA A 20 -14.10 -13.17 -4.79
C ALA A 20 -13.89 -12.84 -6.28
N ILE A 21 -13.13 -11.78 -6.60
CA ILE A 21 -12.78 -11.43 -8.00
C ILE A 21 -12.08 -12.60 -8.71
N LEU A 22 -11.09 -13.22 -8.07
CA LEU A 22 -10.36 -14.35 -8.66
C LEU A 22 -11.28 -15.57 -8.85
N GLN A 23 -12.17 -15.86 -7.89
CA GLN A 23 -13.16 -16.94 -8.01
C GLN A 23 -14.14 -16.69 -9.15
N ASP A 24 -14.62 -15.45 -9.33
CA ASP A 24 -15.49 -15.06 -10.43
C ASP A 24 -14.80 -15.18 -11.80
N LEU A 25 -13.47 -15.03 -11.84
CA LEU A 25 -12.65 -15.28 -13.03
C LEU A 25 -12.36 -16.77 -13.25
N GLY A 26 -12.80 -17.68 -12.36
CA GLY A 26 -12.74 -19.12 -12.52
C GLY A 26 -11.44 -19.77 -12.04
N VAL A 27 -10.60 -19.07 -11.27
CA VAL A 27 -9.34 -19.58 -10.73
C VAL A 27 -9.43 -19.80 -9.21
N GLU A 28 -8.48 -20.56 -8.64
CA GLU A 28 -8.36 -20.83 -7.21
C GLU A 28 -7.50 -19.73 -6.54
N PRO A 29 -8.06 -18.86 -5.69
CA PRO A 29 -7.30 -17.82 -5.02
C PRO A 29 -6.46 -18.39 -3.88
N LEU A 30 -5.17 -18.06 -3.87
CA LEU A 30 -4.24 -18.31 -2.78
C LEU A 30 -3.93 -16.98 -2.08
N SER A 31 -4.63 -16.69 -0.99
CA SER A 31 -4.33 -15.54 -0.14
C SER A 31 -3.08 -15.83 0.70
N ASP A 32 -2.08 -14.95 0.58
CA ASP A 32 -0.85 -14.99 1.40
C ASP A 32 -0.50 -13.54 1.77
N PRO A 33 -1.08 -12.99 2.86
CA PRO A 33 -0.89 -11.60 3.24
C PRO A 33 0.59 -11.27 3.47
N MET A 34 1.13 -10.38 2.66
CA MET A 34 2.52 -9.90 2.78
C MET A 34 2.62 -8.57 3.53
N LEU A 35 1.48 -8.00 3.92
CA LEU A 35 1.41 -6.75 4.65
C LEU A 35 0.42 -6.86 5.81
N ALA A 36 0.82 -6.36 6.96
CA ALA A 36 -0.03 -6.09 8.11
C ALA A 36 0.23 -4.68 8.63
N VAL A 37 -0.78 -4.10 9.23
CA VAL A 37 -0.69 -2.82 9.94
C VAL A 37 -0.30 -3.08 11.39
N ASP A 38 0.82 -2.51 11.83
CA ASP A 38 1.29 -2.53 13.21
C ASP A 38 1.18 -1.10 13.78
N PRO A 39 0.13 -0.76 14.56
CA PRO A 39 -0.06 0.57 15.13
C PRO A 39 1.06 0.90 16.11
N THR A 40 1.60 2.13 16.02
CA THR A 40 2.63 2.59 16.96
C THR A 40 2.05 2.97 18.33
N GLY A 41 0.77 3.31 18.36
CA GLY A 41 0.10 3.90 19.53
C GLY A 41 0.28 5.42 19.64
N ASP A 42 1.02 6.03 18.71
CA ASP A 42 1.15 7.49 18.63
C ASP A 42 -0.09 8.12 18.01
N ALA A 43 -0.32 9.40 18.31
CA ALA A 43 -1.37 10.21 17.72
C ALA A 43 -0.78 11.48 17.09
N PRO A 44 -1.43 12.05 16.05
CA PRO A 44 -0.98 13.31 15.48
C PRO A 44 -1.04 14.44 16.52
N ARG A 45 -0.18 15.42 16.38
CA ARG A 45 -0.25 16.64 17.20
C ARG A 45 -1.60 17.33 17.00
N THR A 46 -2.10 17.94 18.06
CA THR A 46 -3.36 18.71 18.01
C THR A 46 -3.14 20.19 17.71
N ASP A 47 -1.96 20.72 18.05
CA ASP A 47 -1.60 22.13 18.01
C ASP A 47 -0.92 22.58 16.70
N ALA A 48 -0.92 21.74 15.66
CA ALA A 48 -0.40 22.10 14.35
C ALA A 48 -1.37 23.01 13.58
N ASP A 49 -0.84 23.99 12.83
CA ASP A 49 -1.64 24.87 11.97
C ASP A 49 -2.31 24.10 10.82
N VAL A 50 -1.66 23.03 10.35
CA VAL A 50 -2.16 22.13 9.31
C VAL A 50 -1.79 20.70 9.67
N THR A 51 -2.75 19.77 9.57
CA THR A 51 -2.48 18.33 9.68
C THR A 51 -2.81 17.63 8.36
N VAL A 52 -1.85 16.90 7.83
CA VAL A 52 -1.98 16.12 6.59
C VAL A 52 -2.10 14.64 6.94
N LEU A 53 -3.19 14.00 6.53
CA LEU A 53 -3.37 12.55 6.59
C LEU A 53 -3.27 11.94 5.19
N THR A 54 -2.46 10.88 5.06
CA THR A 54 -2.15 10.25 3.77
C THR A 54 -2.81 8.90 3.56
N SER A 55 -3.63 8.42 4.52
CA SER A 55 -4.30 7.12 4.39
C SER A 55 -5.56 7.03 5.24
N ARG A 56 -6.50 6.16 4.83
CA ARG A 56 -7.69 5.80 5.64
C ARG A 56 -7.28 5.17 6.96
N THR A 57 -6.31 4.26 6.95
CA THR A 57 -5.78 3.62 8.16
C THR A 57 -5.25 4.64 9.16
N GLY A 58 -4.54 5.67 8.68
CA GLY A 58 -4.08 6.78 9.54
C GLY A 58 -5.24 7.54 10.18
N VAL A 59 -6.33 7.77 9.43
CA VAL A 59 -7.55 8.42 9.97
C VAL A 59 -8.20 7.57 11.05
N GLU A 60 -8.36 6.26 10.81
CA GLU A 60 -8.96 5.32 11.76
C GLU A 60 -8.17 5.27 13.07
N LEU A 61 -6.83 5.24 12.98
CA LEU A 61 -5.94 5.23 14.14
C LEU A 61 -5.99 6.56 14.91
N ALA A 62 -5.94 7.69 14.21
CA ALA A 62 -6.05 9.02 14.82
C ALA A 62 -7.41 9.19 15.52
N GLY A 63 -8.51 8.81 14.85
CA GLY A 63 -9.85 8.82 15.42
C GLY A 63 -10.00 7.91 16.64
N GLY A 64 -9.46 6.69 16.56
CA GLY A 64 -9.42 5.74 17.66
C GLY A 64 -8.62 6.24 18.88
N ALA A 65 -7.60 7.05 18.66
CA ALA A 65 -6.84 7.71 19.72
C ALA A 65 -7.53 8.97 20.30
N GLY A 66 -8.69 9.37 19.74
CA GLY A 66 -9.42 10.56 20.18
C GLY A 66 -8.76 11.88 19.75
N TRP A 67 -8.02 11.87 18.64
CA TRP A 67 -7.38 13.05 18.10
C TRP A 67 -8.37 14.16 17.77
N THR A 68 -8.06 15.39 18.17
CA THR A 68 -8.88 16.60 17.93
C THR A 68 -7.97 17.71 17.47
N PRO A 69 -7.89 18.01 16.15
CA PRO A 69 -7.03 19.05 15.62
C PRO A 69 -7.56 20.45 15.92
N ASP A 70 -6.65 21.37 16.21
CA ASP A 70 -6.96 22.79 16.37
C ASP A 70 -6.89 23.55 15.03
N GLY A 71 -6.08 23.04 14.08
CA GLY A 71 -5.82 23.63 12.76
C GLY A 71 -6.57 22.97 11.62
N ALA A 72 -6.19 23.33 10.40
CA ALA A 72 -6.76 22.80 9.17
C ALA A 72 -6.40 21.33 8.96
N VAL A 73 -7.34 20.54 8.40
CA VAL A 73 -7.16 19.12 8.10
C VAL A 73 -7.13 18.90 6.59
N VAL A 74 -6.08 18.26 6.12
CA VAL A 74 -5.82 17.99 4.70
C VAL A 74 -5.74 16.50 4.45
N ALA A 75 -6.46 16.03 3.44
CA ALA A 75 -6.41 14.63 2.99
C ALA A 75 -5.64 14.51 1.68
N ILE A 76 -4.85 13.43 1.54
CA ILE A 76 -4.12 13.16 0.27
C ILE A 76 -5.06 12.89 -0.91
N GLY A 77 -6.27 12.42 -0.67
CA GLY A 77 -7.22 12.08 -1.72
C GLY A 77 -8.61 11.81 -1.18
N SER A 78 -9.56 11.59 -2.09
CA SER A 78 -10.99 11.46 -1.77
C SER A 78 -11.31 10.33 -0.79
N ALA A 79 -10.63 9.19 -0.86
CA ALA A 79 -10.86 8.06 0.05
C ALA A 79 -10.45 8.39 1.50
N THR A 80 -9.37 9.16 1.68
CA THR A 80 -8.92 9.64 3.00
C THR A 80 -9.85 10.74 3.51
N ALA A 81 -10.31 11.64 2.62
CA ALA A 81 -11.28 12.68 2.97
C ALA A 81 -12.61 12.07 3.45
N ALA A 82 -13.14 11.08 2.73
CA ALA A 82 -14.37 10.39 3.14
C ALA A 82 -14.20 9.68 4.50
N ALA A 83 -13.03 9.09 4.78
CA ALA A 83 -12.75 8.51 6.09
C ALA A 83 -12.71 9.58 7.20
N LEU A 84 -12.08 10.74 6.97
CA LEU A 84 -12.07 11.87 7.90
C LEU A 84 -13.49 12.33 8.21
N GLU A 85 -14.32 12.57 7.19
CA GLU A 85 -15.70 13.00 7.32
C GLU A 85 -16.54 11.97 8.10
N SER A 86 -16.34 10.66 7.86
CA SER A 86 -17.04 9.59 8.57
C SER A 86 -16.70 9.53 10.06
N HIS A 87 -15.50 10.01 10.45
CA HIS A 87 -15.08 10.18 11.84
C HIS A 87 -15.44 11.54 12.45
N GLY A 88 -16.17 12.39 11.70
CA GLY A 88 -16.66 13.70 12.17
C GLY A 88 -15.67 14.84 12.02
N TYR A 89 -14.57 14.66 11.29
CA TYR A 89 -13.61 15.72 10.98
C TYR A 89 -14.06 16.52 9.75
N SER A 90 -13.83 17.83 9.77
CA SER A 90 -13.95 18.66 8.58
C SER A 90 -12.67 18.54 7.75
N VAL A 91 -12.80 18.42 6.43
CA VAL A 91 -11.65 18.41 5.51
C VAL A 91 -11.56 19.75 4.81
N ASP A 92 -10.46 20.46 5.02
CA ASP A 92 -10.25 21.82 4.47
C ASP A 92 -9.70 21.77 3.05
N ARG A 93 -8.90 20.73 2.71
CA ARG A 93 -8.29 20.61 1.39
C ARG A 93 -8.07 19.14 0.98
N VAL A 94 -8.27 18.89 -0.30
CA VAL A 94 -7.87 17.67 -1.02
C VAL A 94 -7.19 18.13 -2.31
N PRO A 95 -5.98 17.68 -2.66
CA PRO A 95 -5.32 18.06 -3.91
C PRO A 95 -6.05 17.50 -5.13
N GLU A 96 -5.83 18.07 -6.31
CA GLU A 96 -6.35 17.52 -7.57
C GLU A 96 -5.59 16.24 -7.98
N ASP A 97 -4.26 16.24 -7.76
CA ASP A 97 -3.42 15.05 -7.90
C ASP A 97 -3.24 14.38 -6.53
N TYR A 98 -3.75 13.15 -6.39
CA TYR A 98 -3.73 12.36 -5.16
C TYR A 98 -2.34 11.76 -4.89
N SER A 99 -1.35 12.61 -4.80
CA SER A 99 0.05 12.25 -4.58
C SER A 99 0.73 13.15 -3.55
N SER A 100 1.92 12.75 -3.10
CA SER A 100 2.77 13.59 -2.25
C SER A 100 3.15 14.90 -2.94
N ALA A 101 3.42 14.87 -4.24
CA ALA A 101 3.73 16.07 -5.02
C ALA A 101 2.50 16.97 -5.16
N GLY A 102 1.32 16.39 -5.41
CA GLY A 102 0.06 17.14 -5.48
C GLY A 102 -0.29 17.81 -4.15
N LEU A 103 0.00 17.17 -3.01
CA LEU A 103 -0.15 17.81 -1.69
C LEU A 103 0.78 19.01 -1.52
N VAL A 104 2.07 18.88 -1.91
CA VAL A 104 3.03 19.97 -1.85
C VAL A 104 2.58 21.15 -2.73
N GLU A 105 2.12 20.87 -3.96
CA GLU A 105 1.60 21.88 -4.87
C GLU A 105 0.33 22.56 -4.31
N ALA A 106 -0.60 21.76 -3.81
CA ALA A 106 -1.87 22.26 -3.28
C ALA A 106 -1.69 23.13 -2.01
N LEU A 107 -0.71 22.82 -1.17
CA LEU A 107 -0.41 23.59 0.03
C LEU A 107 0.46 24.81 -0.28
N GLY A 108 1.42 24.67 -1.20
CA GLY A 108 2.21 25.76 -1.76
C GLY A 108 2.76 26.74 -0.71
N GLU A 109 2.62 28.04 -1.00
CA GLU A 109 3.05 29.12 -0.12
C GLU A 109 2.17 29.29 1.14
N ASP A 110 1.00 28.65 1.19
CA ASP A 110 0.07 28.73 2.33
C ASP A 110 0.65 28.17 3.63
N VAL A 111 1.72 27.37 3.54
CA VAL A 111 2.39 26.74 4.70
C VAL A 111 3.67 27.45 5.13
N GLU A 112 4.11 28.51 4.45
CA GLU A 112 5.30 29.27 4.84
C GLU A 112 5.17 29.79 6.29
N GLY A 113 6.13 29.41 7.12
CA GLY A 113 6.18 29.80 8.53
C GLY A 113 5.15 29.11 9.43
N ARG A 114 4.38 28.15 8.91
CA ARG A 114 3.36 27.39 9.66
C ARG A 114 3.89 26.04 10.12
N SER A 115 3.33 25.55 11.23
CA SER A 115 3.53 24.19 11.69
C SER A 115 2.66 23.22 10.90
N VAL A 116 3.29 22.20 10.28
CA VAL A 116 2.60 21.17 9.50
C VAL A 116 2.88 19.80 10.11
N GLU A 117 1.84 19.15 10.58
CA GLU A 117 1.86 17.77 11.03
C GLU A 117 1.57 16.84 9.87
N VAL A 118 2.47 15.87 9.60
CA VAL A 118 2.26 14.81 8.59
C VAL A 118 2.06 13.48 9.31
N ALA A 119 0.83 12.99 9.31
CA ALA A 119 0.44 11.76 9.98
C ALA A 119 0.26 10.62 8.97
N ARG A 120 1.12 9.60 9.04
CA ARG A 120 1.22 8.57 7.98
C ARG A 120 1.84 7.26 8.47
N SER A 121 2.08 6.32 7.55
CA SER A 121 2.88 5.12 7.80
C SER A 121 4.39 5.42 7.75
N ASP A 122 5.19 4.49 8.23
CA ASP A 122 6.66 4.50 8.12
C ASP A 122 7.20 4.38 6.68
N HIS A 123 6.35 4.05 5.70
CA HIS A 123 6.66 3.97 4.27
C HIS A 123 6.19 5.19 3.48
N GLY A 124 5.98 6.32 4.15
CA GLY A 124 5.61 7.57 3.49
C GLY A 124 6.74 8.13 2.61
N SER A 125 6.37 8.73 1.47
CA SER A 125 7.36 9.34 0.56
C SER A 125 8.00 10.58 1.16
N ALA A 126 9.32 10.70 1.10
CA ALA A 126 10.07 11.91 1.49
C ALA A 126 9.69 13.15 0.65
N VAL A 127 9.13 12.96 -0.55
CA VAL A 127 8.66 14.07 -1.42
C VAL A 127 7.71 15.01 -0.67
N LEU A 128 6.85 14.47 0.21
CA LEU A 128 5.91 15.29 0.97
C LEU A 128 6.63 16.15 2.02
N THR A 129 7.41 15.52 2.88
CA THR A 129 8.10 16.22 3.98
C THR A 129 9.15 17.20 3.45
N ASP A 130 9.98 16.77 2.50
CA ASP A 130 11.01 17.60 1.89
C ASP A 130 10.39 18.77 1.11
N GLY A 131 9.28 18.52 0.40
CA GLY A 131 8.59 19.56 -0.34
C GLY A 131 7.94 20.62 0.55
N LEU A 132 7.33 20.21 1.66
CA LEU A 132 6.76 21.15 2.65
C LEU A 132 7.84 21.94 3.37
N ASP A 133 8.96 21.32 3.76
CA ASP A 133 10.12 22.01 4.32
C ASP A 133 10.68 23.05 3.33
N ALA A 134 10.82 22.68 2.06
CA ALA A 134 11.28 23.59 1.00
C ALA A 134 10.30 24.75 0.76
N ALA A 135 9.01 24.57 1.02
CA ALA A 135 7.98 25.61 1.00
C ALA A 135 8.00 26.50 2.27
N GLY A 136 8.91 26.26 3.21
CA GLY A 136 9.09 27.07 4.41
C GLY A 136 8.22 26.66 5.59
N ALA A 137 7.62 25.47 5.59
CA ALA A 137 6.86 24.93 6.72
C ALA A 137 7.79 24.40 7.82
N TYR A 138 7.29 24.37 9.06
CA TYR A 138 7.89 23.63 10.17
C TYR A 138 7.24 22.23 10.22
N VAL A 139 7.83 21.26 9.51
CA VAL A 139 7.26 19.92 9.36
C VAL A 139 7.57 19.05 10.59
N HIS A 140 6.52 18.44 11.13
CA HIS A 140 6.61 17.35 12.09
C HIS A 140 5.95 16.11 11.50
N GLU A 141 6.59 14.96 11.65
CA GLU A 141 6.06 13.69 11.15
C GLU A 141 5.70 12.79 12.32
N THR A 142 4.46 12.27 12.31
CA THR A 142 4.02 11.22 13.22
C THR A 142 3.76 9.93 12.43
N VAL A 143 4.54 8.89 12.75
CA VAL A 143 4.31 7.55 12.21
C VAL A 143 3.23 6.87 13.04
N LEU A 144 2.02 6.79 12.49
CA LEU A 144 0.85 6.20 13.16
C LEU A 144 0.87 4.66 13.15
N TYR A 145 1.50 4.08 12.13
CA TYR A 145 1.60 2.63 11.98
C TYR A 145 2.79 2.26 11.09
N ARG A 146 3.25 1.03 11.29
CA ARG A 146 4.24 0.39 10.42
C ARG A 146 3.57 -0.61 9.50
N LEU A 147 4.11 -0.73 8.30
CA LEU A 147 3.74 -1.79 7.36
C LEU A 147 4.73 -2.94 7.55
N VAL A 148 4.28 -4.01 8.19
CA VAL A 148 5.11 -5.15 8.53
C VAL A 148 4.69 -6.40 7.75
N ARG A 149 5.61 -7.33 7.58
CA ARG A 149 5.28 -8.65 7.05
C ARG A 149 4.73 -9.53 8.20
N PRO A 150 3.54 -10.15 8.02
CA PRO A 150 3.03 -11.10 9.00
C PRO A 150 3.98 -12.31 9.18
N GLU A 151 4.09 -12.84 10.40
CA GLU A 151 4.86 -14.05 10.65
C GLU A 151 4.33 -15.29 9.90
N SER A 152 3.03 -15.30 9.58
CA SER A 152 2.36 -16.36 8.82
C SER A 152 2.62 -16.31 7.32
N ALA A 153 3.22 -15.23 6.80
CA ALA A 153 3.50 -15.06 5.38
C ALA A 153 4.53 -16.09 4.87
N GLY A 154 4.36 -16.54 3.62
CA GLY A 154 5.32 -17.39 2.94
C GLY A 154 4.74 -18.68 2.33
N ASN A 155 3.45 -18.95 2.51
CA ASN A 155 2.83 -20.11 1.90
C ASN A 155 2.91 -20.08 0.36
N SER A 156 2.67 -18.93 -0.25
CA SER A 156 2.80 -18.73 -1.69
C SER A 156 4.22 -19.00 -2.20
N ALA A 157 5.24 -18.62 -1.43
CA ALA A 157 6.64 -18.90 -1.78
C ALA A 157 6.93 -20.41 -1.77
N VAL A 158 6.41 -21.15 -0.79
CA VAL A 158 6.53 -22.61 -0.75
C VAL A 158 5.78 -23.29 -1.91
N VAL A 159 4.58 -22.78 -2.26
CA VAL A 159 3.79 -23.28 -3.40
C VAL A 159 4.49 -23.00 -4.73
N ALA A 160 5.06 -21.79 -4.90
CA ALA A 160 5.85 -21.40 -6.07
C ALA A 160 7.11 -22.28 -6.19
N ALA A 161 7.85 -22.48 -5.10
CA ALA A 161 9.05 -23.33 -5.06
C ALA A 161 8.76 -24.78 -5.44
N ALA A 162 7.52 -25.26 -5.21
CA ALA A 162 7.07 -26.60 -5.59
C ALA A 162 6.55 -26.67 -7.03
N GLY A 163 6.59 -25.57 -7.81
CA GLY A 163 6.05 -25.52 -9.18
C GLY A 163 4.54 -25.73 -9.26
N ARG A 164 3.80 -25.27 -8.24
CA ARG A 164 2.34 -25.45 -8.13
C ARG A 164 1.57 -24.12 -8.13
N LEU A 165 2.24 -23.03 -8.40
CA LEU A 165 1.65 -21.71 -8.55
C LEU A 165 1.55 -21.39 -10.04
N ASP A 166 0.35 -21.12 -10.52
CA ASP A 166 0.10 -20.80 -11.92
C ASP A 166 0.23 -19.28 -12.17
N ALA A 167 -0.13 -18.45 -11.18
CA ALA A 167 0.11 -17.01 -11.28
C ALA A 167 0.28 -16.33 -9.92
N ALA A 168 0.82 -15.08 -9.95
CA ALA A 168 0.98 -14.20 -8.79
C ALA A 168 0.63 -12.74 -9.13
N CYS A 169 -0.12 -12.07 -8.24
CA CYS A 169 -0.58 -10.68 -8.37
C CYS A 169 0.07 -9.79 -7.30
N PHE A 170 1.15 -9.09 -7.64
CA PHE A 170 1.81 -8.13 -6.74
C PHE A 170 1.17 -6.75 -6.79
N THR A 171 0.72 -6.26 -5.64
CA THR A 171 -0.04 -5.01 -5.51
C THR A 171 0.80 -3.82 -5.00
N SER A 172 2.07 -4.02 -4.69
CA SER A 172 3.02 -2.95 -4.33
C SER A 172 4.46 -3.47 -4.36
N SER A 173 5.43 -2.56 -4.43
CA SER A 173 6.85 -2.90 -4.29
C SER A 173 7.14 -3.59 -2.96
N LEU A 174 6.50 -3.15 -1.87
CA LEU A 174 6.69 -3.73 -0.55
C LEU A 174 6.19 -5.19 -0.47
N THR A 175 5.11 -5.55 -1.18
CA THR A 175 4.66 -6.95 -1.24
C THR A 175 5.66 -7.86 -1.96
N VAL A 176 6.38 -7.34 -2.95
CA VAL A 176 7.49 -8.07 -3.61
C VAL A 176 8.64 -8.30 -2.64
N GLU A 177 9.05 -7.26 -1.91
CA GLU A 177 10.13 -7.35 -0.92
C GLU A 177 9.79 -8.37 0.17
N HIS A 178 8.60 -8.27 0.74
CA HIS A 178 8.14 -9.17 1.79
C HIS A 178 7.97 -10.63 1.31
N PHE A 179 7.52 -10.84 0.06
CA PHE A 179 7.53 -12.18 -0.54
C PHE A 179 8.95 -12.75 -0.60
N PHE A 180 9.91 -11.92 -1.02
CA PHE A 180 11.30 -12.33 -1.15
C PHE A 180 11.94 -12.65 0.21
N GLU A 181 11.61 -11.89 1.25
CA GLU A 181 12.02 -12.15 2.63
C GLU A 181 11.36 -13.43 3.17
N ALA A 182 10.03 -13.59 2.98
CA ALA A 182 9.30 -14.77 3.40
C ALA A 182 9.85 -16.05 2.75
N ALA A 183 10.18 -15.99 1.44
CA ALA A 183 10.82 -17.09 0.74
C ALA A 183 12.20 -17.44 1.32
N ALA A 184 12.94 -16.42 1.81
CA ALA A 184 14.23 -16.65 2.48
C ALA A 184 14.06 -17.32 3.85
N ASP A 185 13.12 -16.84 4.66
CA ASP A 185 12.82 -17.40 5.98
C ASP A 185 12.34 -18.86 5.88
N CYS A 186 11.58 -19.17 4.82
CA CYS A 186 11.19 -20.54 4.49
C CYS A 186 12.34 -21.39 3.89
N GLY A 187 13.49 -20.80 3.59
CA GLY A 187 14.64 -21.49 2.99
C GLY A 187 14.43 -21.90 1.51
N VAL A 188 13.49 -21.26 0.81
CA VAL A 188 13.08 -21.63 -0.56
C VAL A 188 13.27 -20.52 -1.59
N ARG A 189 14.00 -19.46 -1.26
CA ARG A 189 14.11 -18.23 -2.08
C ARG A 189 14.42 -18.51 -3.55
N GLU A 190 15.50 -19.24 -3.84
CA GLU A 190 15.91 -19.51 -5.22
C GLU A 190 14.87 -20.35 -5.97
N ALA A 191 14.30 -21.37 -5.31
CA ALA A 191 13.28 -22.21 -5.90
C ALA A 191 11.95 -21.45 -6.10
N ALA A 192 11.57 -20.55 -5.19
CA ALA A 192 10.39 -19.72 -5.32
C ALA A 192 10.51 -18.74 -6.49
N VAL A 193 11.68 -18.08 -6.65
CA VAL A 193 11.94 -17.21 -7.81
C VAL A 193 11.91 -18.00 -9.12
N ALA A 194 12.51 -19.20 -9.15
CA ALA A 194 12.45 -20.09 -10.32
C ALA A 194 11.00 -20.52 -10.62
N GLY A 195 10.19 -20.81 -9.59
CA GLY A 195 8.77 -21.15 -9.76
C GLY A 195 7.94 -19.98 -10.28
N LEU A 196 8.23 -18.75 -9.84
CA LEU A 196 7.59 -17.55 -10.39
C LEU A 196 8.00 -17.25 -11.85
N ALA A 197 9.19 -17.68 -12.28
CA ALA A 197 9.60 -17.53 -13.67
C ALA A 197 8.82 -18.46 -14.64
N GLU A 198 8.18 -19.49 -14.12
CA GLU A 198 7.33 -20.42 -14.89
C GLU A 198 5.83 -20.09 -14.73
N ALA A 199 5.49 -19.17 -13.82
CA ALA A 199 4.13 -18.71 -13.55
C ALA A 199 3.85 -17.37 -14.25
N VAL A 200 2.58 -17.01 -14.43
CA VAL A 200 2.21 -15.66 -14.90
C VAL A 200 2.32 -14.67 -13.75
N VAL A 201 3.21 -13.68 -13.87
CA VAL A 201 3.40 -12.67 -12.83
C VAL A 201 2.84 -11.32 -13.26
N GLY A 202 1.90 -10.81 -12.45
CA GLY A 202 1.35 -9.47 -12.61
C GLY A 202 1.86 -8.50 -11.53
N ALA A 203 2.17 -7.27 -11.95
CA ALA A 203 2.46 -6.15 -11.07
C ALA A 203 1.45 -5.04 -11.30
N ILE A 204 0.93 -4.43 -10.21
CA ILE A 204 -0.14 -3.43 -10.30
C ILE A 204 0.27 -2.15 -11.02
N GLY A 205 1.56 -1.87 -11.07
CA GLY A 205 2.13 -0.68 -11.71
C GLY A 205 3.63 -0.79 -11.90
N GLU A 206 4.18 0.20 -12.58
CA GLU A 206 5.59 0.23 -12.98
C GLU A 206 6.58 0.13 -11.79
N PRO A 207 6.41 0.85 -10.67
CA PRO A 207 7.32 0.72 -9.53
C PRO A 207 7.37 -0.71 -8.97
N THR A 208 6.23 -1.42 -8.95
CA THR A 208 6.15 -2.82 -8.51
C THR A 208 6.87 -3.74 -9.49
N ARG A 209 6.71 -3.50 -10.80
CA ARG A 209 7.42 -4.24 -11.85
C ARG A 209 8.93 -4.08 -11.74
N GLU A 210 9.42 -2.85 -11.56
CA GLU A 210 10.84 -2.56 -11.40
C GLU A 210 11.43 -3.28 -10.19
N THR A 211 10.71 -3.26 -9.05
CA THR A 211 11.12 -3.96 -7.82
C THR A 211 11.18 -5.47 -8.05
N ALA A 212 10.16 -6.07 -8.68
CA ALA A 212 10.16 -7.51 -8.99
C ALA A 212 11.31 -7.89 -9.92
N SER A 213 11.54 -7.12 -10.98
CA SER A 213 12.63 -7.33 -11.94
C SER A 213 14.01 -7.24 -11.27
N ALA A 214 14.21 -6.29 -10.35
CA ALA A 214 15.45 -6.15 -9.58
C ALA A 214 15.71 -7.35 -8.65
N ARG A 215 14.68 -8.11 -8.29
CA ARG A 215 14.73 -9.36 -7.50
C ARG A 215 14.81 -10.61 -8.37
N GLY A 216 14.89 -10.48 -9.70
CA GLY A 216 14.97 -11.60 -10.64
C GLY A 216 13.61 -12.26 -10.90
N ILE A 217 12.51 -11.63 -10.53
CA ILE A 217 11.14 -12.09 -10.81
C ILE A 217 10.70 -11.43 -12.12
N PRO A 218 10.46 -12.20 -13.21
CA PRO A 218 9.94 -11.66 -14.45
C PRO A 218 8.50 -11.19 -14.24
N VAL A 219 8.11 -10.10 -14.87
CA VAL A 219 6.74 -9.59 -14.82
C VAL A 219 6.15 -9.62 -16.23
N ASP A 220 5.06 -10.35 -16.40
CA ASP A 220 4.37 -10.56 -17.67
C ASP A 220 3.30 -9.51 -17.93
N VAL A 221 2.72 -8.96 -16.85
CA VAL A 221 1.55 -8.09 -16.92
C VAL A 221 1.71 -6.88 -16.01
N VAL A 222 1.44 -5.70 -16.59
CA VAL A 222 1.14 -4.46 -15.86
C VAL A 222 -0.17 -3.93 -16.45
N PRO A 223 -1.26 -3.82 -15.67
CA PRO A 223 -2.54 -3.37 -16.20
C PRO A 223 -2.52 -1.86 -16.52
N ALA A 224 -3.38 -1.43 -17.44
CA ALA A 224 -3.52 -0.03 -17.78
C ALA A 224 -4.11 0.82 -16.64
N THR A 225 -4.90 0.21 -15.77
CA THR A 225 -5.48 0.85 -14.57
C THR A 225 -4.98 0.12 -13.33
N ALA A 226 -4.44 0.87 -12.38
CA ALA A 226 -3.84 0.32 -11.15
C ALA A 226 -4.91 -0.11 -10.13
N THR A 227 -5.80 -1.02 -10.52
CA THR A 227 -6.78 -1.67 -9.65
C THR A 227 -6.51 -3.17 -9.57
N PHE A 228 -6.92 -3.81 -8.49
CA PHE A 228 -6.74 -5.26 -8.34
C PHE A 228 -7.56 -6.03 -9.39
N GLU A 229 -8.78 -5.60 -9.68
CA GLU A 229 -9.64 -6.20 -10.70
C GLU A 229 -8.98 -6.20 -12.09
N SER A 230 -8.42 -5.05 -12.50
CA SER A 230 -7.69 -4.95 -13.77
C SER A 230 -6.44 -5.83 -13.80
N LEU A 231 -5.72 -5.92 -12.67
CA LEU A 231 -4.54 -6.79 -12.54
C LEU A 231 -4.93 -8.27 -12.62
N ALA A 232 -5.94 -8.70 -11.84
CA ALA A 232 -6.42 -10.08 -11.81
C ALA A 232 -6.92 -10.52 -13.18
N THR A 233 -7.76 -9.69 -13.84
CA THR A 233 -8.26 -9.96 -15.19
C THR A 233 -7.12 -10.15 -16.18
N ALA A 234 -6.17 -9.23 -16.23
CA ALA A 234 -5.06 -9.27 -17.17
C ALA A 234 -4.08 -10.45 -16.90
N VAL A 235 -3.96 -10.91 -15.65
CA VAL A 235 -3.18 -12.09 -15.29
C VAL A 235 -3.92 -13.37 -15.73
N VAL A 236 -5.22 -13.49 -15.43
CA VAL A 236 -6.01 -14.67 -15.79
C VAL A 236 -6.16 -14.83 -17.30
N GLU A 237 -6.23 -13.74 -18.08
CA GLU A 237 -6.25 -13.80 -19.55
C GLU A 237 -4.95 -14.38 -20.17
N ARG A 238 -3.88 -14.53 -19.38
CA ARG A 238 -2.60 -15.12 -19.82
C ARG A 238 -2.35 -16.55 -19.35
N LEU A 239 -3.19 -17.07 -18.46
CA LEU A 239 -3.20 -18.47 -18.07
C LEU A 239 -3.76 -19.35 -19.19
#